data_bc2a5ad73d0256b74053a2a858248736
#
_entry.id   bc2a5ad73d0256b74053a2a858248736
#
_cell.length_a   1.000
_cell.length_b   1.000
_cell.length_c   1.000
_cell.angle_alpha   90.00
_cell.angle_beta   90.00
_cell.angle_gamma   90.00
#
_symmetry.space_group_name_H-M   'P 1'
#
loop_
_entity.id
_entity.type
_entity.pdbx_description
1 polymer ?
#
loop_
_entity_poly.entity_id
_entity_poly.type
_entity_poly.pdbx_seq_one_letter_code
_entity_poly.pdbx_strand_id
1 'polypeptide(L)'
;RTYDTYTGKGWTTEQFRLGKEVFGSRGPGGVADYVLTPRGDSVPATQPSIKYRVVAADDILALVYVAGDAVRIKVASPSLYATPDGNIGAYAYLRSYEMESRLPTADEDALNATSQDYAALMRPFLAAPVNPAIAQHVTDATKGAIGPYAKAEAIRRYIGGRCTYNLQAARVPPGRDPVDYFLNDSRQGYCDLYASS
;
A
#
# COMPACT_ATOMS: atom_id res chain seq x y z
N ARG A 1 7.83 0.92 -1.23
CA ARG A 1 7.70 1.02 -2.70
C ARG A 1 6.29 0.66 -3.08
N THR A 2 5.71 1.43 -3.99
CA THR A 2 4.43 1.10 -4.62
C THR A 2 4.69 0.52 -5.99
N TYR A 3 4.05 -0.58 -6.27
CA TYR A 3 4.02 -1.19 -7.60
C TYR A 3 2.66 -0.89 -8.21
N ASP A 4 2.62 -0.50 -9.48
CA ASP A 4 1.42 -0.04 -10.15
C ASP A 4 1.01 -0.88 -11.36
N THR A 5 1.90 -1.73 -11.84
CA THR A 5 1.63 -2.52 -13.05
C THR A 5 1.99 -3.98 -12.82
N TYR A 6 1.00 -4.86 -12.96
CA TYR A 6 1.20 -6.31 -12.99
C TYR A 6 1.39 -6.79 -14.42
N THR A 7 2.48 -7.50 -14.68
CA THR A 7 2.89 -7.90 -16.05
C THR A 7 2.58 -9.36 -16.39
N GLY A 8 1.97 -10.12 -15.48
CA GLY A 8 1.87 -11.58 -15.61
C GLY A 8 3.18 -12.33 -15.29
N LYS A 9 4.25 -11.59 -14.99
CA LYS A 9 5.56 -12.13 -14.56
C LYS A 9 6.02 -11.53 -13.24
N GLY A 10 5.26 -10.59 -12.72
CA GLY A 10 5.55 -9.84 -11.50
C GLY A 10 5.09 -8.40 -11.61
N TRP A 11 5.43 -7.62 -10.62
CA TRP A 11 5.04 -6.23 -10.49
C TRP A 11 6.17 -5.30 -10.91
N THR A 12 5.83 -4.22 -11.61
CA THR A 12 6.74 -3.12 -11.97
C THR A 12 6.19 -1.79 -11.48
N THR A 13 7.04 -0.77 -11.48
CA THR A 13 6.66 0.62 -11.22
C THR A 13 6.85 1.41 -12.49
N GLU A 14 5.78 1.72 -13.20
CA GLU A 14 5.84 2.44 -14.47
C GLU A 14 5.42 3.90 -14.35
N GLN A 15 4.45 4.19 -13.48
CA GLN A 15 3.80 5.50 -13.44
C GLN A 15 4.20 6.35 -12.23
N PHE A 16 4.61 5.74 -11.10
CA PHE A 16 5.02 6.49 -9.92
C PHE A 16 6.49 6.86 -9.97
N ARG A 17 6.79 7.82 -10.80
CA ARG A 17 8.10 8.44 -10.89
C ARG A 17 8.11 9.69 -10.04
N LEU A 18 9.12 9.85 -9.18
CA LEU A 18 9.48 11.05 -8.44
C LEU A 18 8.31 11.75 -7.68
N GLY A 19 8.39 11.67 -6.37
CA GLY A 19 7.57 12.48 -5.48
C GLY A 19 7.83 13.97 -5.70
N LYS A 20 6.84 14.77 -5.36
CA LYS A 20 7.01 16.24 -5.27
C LYS A 20 7.73 16.57 -3.97
N GLU A 21 8.65 17.53 -4.05
CA GLU A 21 9.30 18.06 -2.86
C GLU A 21 8.25 18.74 -1.97
N VAL A 22 8.32 18.44 -0.68
CA VAL A 22 7.47 19.04 0.35
C VAL A 22 8.34 20.03 1.12
N PHE A 23 7.91 21.27 1.16
CA PHE A 23 8.61 22.31 1.90
C PHE A 23 8.09 22.40 3.33
N GLY A 24 9.01 22.43 4.28
CA GLY A 24 8.72 22.57 5.70
C GLY A 24 9.32 23.84 6.30
N SER A 25 8.78 24.24 7.44
CA SER A 25 9.38 25.30 8.25
C SER A 25 10.55 24.74 9.06
N ARG A 26 11.72 25.38 8.97
CA ARG A 26 12.87 24.99 9.79
C ARG A 26 12.69 25.47 11.22
N GLY A 27 12.77 24.54 12.15
CA GLY A 27 12.80 24.80 13.58
C GLY A 27 14.22 24.86 14.17
N PRO A 28 14.31 25.10 15.48
CA PRO A 28 15.58 25.07 16.20
C PRO A 28 16.23 23.67 16.11
N GLY A 29 17.58 23.66 16.11
CA GLY A 29 18.33 22.38 16.14
C GLY A 29 18.33 21.59 14.83
N GLY A 30 17.94 22.21 13.69
CA GLY A 30 17.96 21.55 12.38
C GLY A 30 16.77 20.60 12.14
N VAL A 31 15.82 20.55 13.05
CA VAL A 31 14.57 19.81 12.88
C VAL A 31 13.60 20.64 12.05
N ALA A 32 13.08 20.08 10.97
CA ALA A 32 12.08 20.72 10.14
C ALA A 32 10.68 20.15 10.45
N ASP A 33 9.71 21.01 10.33
CA ASP A 33 8.28 20.70 10.55
C ASP A 33 7.55 20.81 9.21
N TYR A 34 7.03 19.70 8.75
CA TYR A 34 6.35 19.58 7.47
C TYR A 34 4.86 19.31 7.70
N VAL A 35 4.03 20.14 7.10
CA VAL A 35 2.58 19.87 6.99
C VAL A 35 2.35 19.12 5.69
N LEU A 36 1.73 17.97 5.80
CA LEU A 36 1.46 17.07 4.68
C LEU A 36 0.00 17.17 4.28
N THR A 37 -0.26 17.13 2.99
CA THR A 37 -1.63 16.99 2.50
C THR A 37 -1.98 15.51 2.52
N PRO A 38 -2.99 15.08 3.28
CA PRO A 38 -3.46 13.70 3.26
C PRO A 38 -3.86 13.27 1.86
N ARG A 39 -3.84 11.98 1.61
CA ARG A 39 -4.30 11.40 0.34
C ARG A 39 -5.74 11.83 0.05
N GLY A 40 -5.92 12.59 -1.01
CA GLY A 40 -7.22 13.07 -1.47
C GLY A 40 -7.82 14.16 -0.59
N ASP A 41 -8.69 14.94 -1.16
CA ASP A 41 -9.40 16.07 -0.52
C ASP A 41 -10.42 15.61 0.54
N SER A 42 -10.50 14.31 0.82
CA SER A 42 -11.62 13.69 1.51
C SER A 42 -11.32 13.13 2.91
N VAL A 43 -10.13 13.36 3.48
CA VAL A 43 -9.91 12.95 4.88
C VAL A 43 -10.55 13.97 5.80
N PRO A 44 -11.71 13.68 6.41
CA PRO A 44 -12.41 14.66 7.25
C PRO A 44 -11.53 15.11 8.41
N ALA A 45 -11.56 16.42 8.71
CA ALA A 45 -10.84 16.98 9.85
C ALA A 45 -11.27 16.38 11.19
N THR A 46 -12.44 15.74 11.22
CA THR A 46 -13.04 15.06 12.38
C THR A 46 -12.49 13.66 12.66
N GLN A 47 -11.67 13.08 11.77
CA GLN A 47 -11.05 11.79 12.05
C GLN A 47 -10.09 11.87 13.23
N PRO A 48 -10.06 10.86 14.12
CA PRO A 48 -9.13 10.82 15.24
C PRO A 48 -7.69 10.85 14.72
N SER A 49 -6.86 11.65 15.37
CA SER A 49 -5.42 11.72 15.08
C SER A 49 -4.63 11.03 16.18
N ILE A 50 -3.50 10.46 15.77
CA ILE A 50 -2.50 9.94 16.70
C ILE A 50 -1.19 10.69 16.48
N LYS A 51 -0.47 10.91 17.60
CA LYS A 51 0.90 11.42 17.59
C LYS A 51 1.81 10.33 18.10
N TYR A 52 2.86 10.07 17.35
CA TYR A 52 3.82 9.03 17.72
C TYR A 52 5.22 9.41 17.27
N ARG A 53 6.19 8.74 17.85
CA ARG A 53 7.58 8.85 17.49
C ARG A 53 8.07 7.53 16.91
N VAL A 54 8.71 7.59 15.76
CA VAL A 54 9.42 6.46 15.18
C VAL A 54 10.88 6.58 15.54
N VAL A 55 11.46 5.49 16.04
CA VAL A 55 12.89 5.36 16.33
C VAL A 55 13.37 4.13 15.59
N ALA A 56 14.36 4.31 14.74
CA ALA A 56 14.96 3.20 14.03
C ALA A 56 15.97 2.47 14.92
N ALA A 57 16.00 1.15 14.86
CA ALA A 57 17.07 0.34 15.44
C ALA A 57 18.39 0.57 14.67
N ASP A 58 18.27 0.71 13.35
CA ASP A 58 19.35 1.07 12.42
C ASP A 58 18.95 2.30 11.62
N ASP A 59 19.87 2.85 10.80
CA ASP A 59 19.56 4.00 9.96
C ASP A 59 18.46 3.67 8.96
N ILE A 60 17.35 4.44 8.97
CA ILE A 60 16.26 4.27 8.03
C ILE A 60 16.65 4.92 6.71
N LEU A 61 16.73 4.12 5.67
CA LEU A 61 16.94 4.59 4.31
C LEU A 61 15.69 5.27 3.78
N ALA A 62 15.80 6.51 3.35
CA ALA A 62 14.93 7.23 2.41
C ALA A 62 13.39 7.08 2.53
N LEU A 63 12.85 6.14 3.26
CA LEU A 63 11.41 5.92 3.44
C LEU A 63 10.96 6.31 4.84
N VAL A 64 9.87 7.06 4.90
CA VAL A 64 9.19 7.42 6.14
C VAL A 64 8.03 6.44 6.36
N TYR A 65 8.10 5.67 7.44
CA TYR A 65 7.02 4.75 7.81
C TYR A 65 5.90 5.50 8.50
N VAL A 66 4.68 5.29 8.06
CA VAL A 66 3.49 6.00 8.50
C VAL A 66 2.42 5.00 8.94
N ALA A 67 1.78 5.26 10.08
CA ALA A 67 0.57 4.58 10.50
C ALA A 67 -0.63 5.49 10.23
N GLY A 68 -1.52 5.09 9.32
CA GLY A 68 -2.64 5.90 8.85
C GLY A 68 -2.24 6.97 7.81
N ASP A 69 -3.01 8.03 7.72
CA ASP A 69 -2.76 9.13 6.77
C ASP A 69 -1.94 10.23 7.44
N ALA A 70 -0.71 10.41 6.96
CA ALA A 70 0.20 11.41 7.52
C ALA A 70 -0.33 12.83 7.29
N VAL A 71 -0.37 13.63 8.35
CA VAL A 71 -0.73 15.05 8.29
C VAL A 71 0.41 15.97 8.70
N ARG A 72 1.33 15.52 9.53
CA ARG A 72 2.47 16.31 9.98
C ARG A 72 3.65 15.43 10.34
N ILE A 73 4.84 15.87 9.96
CA ILE A 73 6.09 15.21 10.36
C ILE A 73 7.12 16.24 10.82
N LYS A 74 7.77 15.94 11.94
CA LYS A 74 8.94 16.67 12.42
C LYS A 74 10.15 15.76 12.32
N VAL A 75 11.13 16.18 11.55
CA VAL A 75 12.29 15.36 11.21
C VAL A 75 13.54 16.20 10.93
N ALA A 76 14.69 15.67 11.29
CA ALA A 76 15.98 16.24 10.93
C ALA A 76 16.35 15.88 9.48
N SER A 77 15.62 16.47 8.53
CA SER A 77 15.88 16.34 7.09
C SER A 77 15.73 17.70 6.44
N PRO A 78 16.60 18.05 5.48
CA PRO A 78 16.51 19.35 4.78
C PRO A 78 15.27 19.42 3.88
N SER A 79 14.82 18.30 3.35
CA SER A 79 13.61 18.20 2.52
C SER A 79 13.01 16.80 2.59
N LEU A 80 11.72 16.74 2.31
CA LEU A 80 10.96 15.52 2.09
C LEU A 80 10.39 15.54 0.68
N TYR A 81 10.07 14.40 0.16
CA TYR A 81 9.27 14.27 -1.05
C TYR A 81 8.10 13.32 -0.80
N ALA A 82 6.96 13.63 -1.36
CA ALA A 82 5.76 12.81 -1.29
C ALA A 82 5.35 12.38 -2.69
N THR A 83 5.03 11.11 -2.83
CA THR A 83 4.49 10.57 -4.08
C THR A 83 2.96 10.70 -4.11
N PRO A 84 2.32 10.72 -5.28
CA PRO A 84 0.87 10.79 -5.38
C PRO A 84 0.13 9.65 -4.68
N ASP A 85 0.76 8.48 -4.58
CA ASP A 85 0.26 7.32 -3.85
C ASP A 85 0.51 7.38 -2.33
N GLY A 86 1.05 8.52 -1.84
CA GLY A 86 1.22 8.85 -0.42
C GLY A 86 2.43 8.23 0.26
N ASN A 87 3.41 7.70 -0.49
CA ASN A 87 4.70 7.39 0.10
C ASN A 87 5.45 8.69 0.40
N ILE A 88 6.15 8.71 1.52
CA ILE A 88 6.99 9.84 1.93
C ILE A 88 8.42 9.36 2.00
N GLY A 89 9.31 10.14 1.41
CA GLY A 89 10.75 9.89 1.44
C GLY A 89 11.53 11.08 1.97
N ALA A 90 12.74 10.82 2.44
CA ALA A 90 13.71 11.83 2.88
C ALA A 90 15.02 11.65 2.12
N TYR A 91 15.75 12.74 1.91
CA TYR A 91 17.09 12.72 1.33
C TYR A 91 18.20 12.48 2.36
N ALA A 92 17.83 12.07 3.57
CA ALA A 92 18.77 11.81 4.65
C ALA A 92 18.42 10.47 5.33
N TYR A 93 19.43 9.87 5.96
CA TYR A 93 19.21 8.76 6.87
C TYR A 93 18.51 9.26 8.13
N LEU A 94 17.37 8.70 8.43
CA LEU A 94 16.56 9.09 9.56
C LEU A 94 16.78 8.10 10.71
N ARG A 95 17.16 8.63 11.88
CA ARG A 95 17.22 7.86 13.14
C ARG A 95 15.92 7.94 13.92
N SER A 96 15.26 9.07 13.86
CA SER A 96 13.94 9.23 14.47
C SER A 96 13.19 10.40 13.85
N TYR A 97 11.88 10.35 13.94
CA TYR A 97 10.98 11.44 13.59
C TYR A 97 9.70 11.38 14.42
N GLU A 98 9.04 12.52 14.56
CA GLU A 98 7.71 12.60 15.16
C GLU A 98 6.67 12.74 14.04
N MET A 99 5.59 12.03 14.19
CA MET A 99 4.51 11.98 13.21
C MET A 99 3.17 12.28 13.86
N GLU A 100 2.33 13.00 13.14
CA GLU A 100 0.91 13.07 13.40
C GLU A 100 0.17 12.49 12.19
N SER A 101 -0.70 11.53 12.44
CA SER A 101 -1.48 10.85 11.41
C SER A 101 -2.94 10.77 11.80
N ARG A 102 -3.81 10.73 10.80
CA ARG A 102 -5.23 10.41 10.98
C ARG A 102 -5.47 8.93 10.78
N LEU A 103 -6.35 8.37 11.59
CA LEU A 103 -6.72 6.97 11.50
C LEU A 103 -8.03 6.82 10.72
N PRO A 104 -8.10 5.89 9.76
CA PRO A 104 -9.36 5.58 9.10
C PRO A 104 -10.37 5.07 10.12
N THR A 105 -11.60 5.56 10.02
CA THR A 105 -12.72 5.20 10.94
C THR A 105 -13.89 4.57 10.21
N ALA A 106 -13.76 4.30 8.92
CA ALA A 106 -14.81 3.66 8.16
C ALA A 106 -15.04 2.22 8.67
N ASP A 107 -16.28 1.90 8.98
CA ASP A 107 -16.72 0.53 9.26
C ASP A 107 -16.98 -0.25 7.95
N GLU A 108 -17.32 -1.51 8.07
CA GLU A 108 -17.56 -2.38 6.91
C GLU A 108 -18.68 -1.89 6.01
N ASP A 109 -19.75 -1.36 6.60
CA ASP A 109 -20.91 -0.86 5.85
C ASP A 109 -20.52 0.37 5.03
N ALA A 110 -19.80 1.30 5.64
CA ALA A 110 -19.28 2.49 4.94
C ALA A 110 -18.30 2.10 3.82
N LEU A 111 -17.42 1.13 4.06
CA LEU A 111 -16.48 0.64 3.04
C LEU A 111 -17.19 -0.06 1.89
N ASN A 112 -18.26 -0.82 2.16
CA ASN A 112 -19.06 -1.47 1.12
C ASN A 112 -19.93 -0.49 0.33
N ALA A 113 -20.34 0.62 0.94
CA ALA A 113 -21.12 1.68 0.31
C ALA A 113 -20.27 2.64 -0.55
N THR A 114 -18.95 2.49 -0.57
CA THR A 114 -18.07 3.37 -1.37
C THR A 114 -18.35 3.24 -2.87
N SER A 115 -18.25 4.37 -3.58
CA SER A 115 -18.36 4.40 -5.03
C SER A 115 -17.23 3.55 -5.67
N GLN A 116 -17.57 2.88 -6.76
CA GLN A 116 -16.58 2.22 -7.63
C GLN A 116 -16.09 3.16 -8.75
N ASP A 117 -16.49 4.41 -8.74
CA ASP A 117 -15.93 5.44 -9.61
C ASP A 117 -14.60 5.95 -9.01
N TYR A 118 -13.56 5.23 -9.31
CA TYR A 118 -12.24 5.53 -8.79
C TYR A 118 -11.60 6.73 -9.49
N ALA A 119 -10.93 7.58 -8.73
CA ALA A 119 -10.16 8.69 -9.26
C ALA A 119 -9.16 8.22 -10.33
N ALA A 120 -8.88 9.07 -11.32
CA ALA A 120 -7.97 8.74 -12.44
C ALA A 120 -6.61 8.21 -11.97
N LEU A 121 -6.12 8.70 -10.83
CA LEU A 121 -4.89 8.24 -10.20
C LEU A 121 -4.90 6.75 -9.82
N MET A 122 -6.08 6.18 -9.55
CA MET A 122 -6.21 4.77 -9.15
C MET A 122 -6.32 3.81 -10.32
N ARG A 123 -6.56 4.31 -11.53
CA ARG A 123 -6.76 3.48 -12.73
C ARG A 123 -5.62 2.50 -13.02
N PRO A 124 -4.34 2.87 -12.86
CA PRO A 124 -3.24 1.93 -13.09
C PRO A 124 -3.32 0.68 -12.21
N PHE A 125 -3.73 0.86 -10.95
CA PHE A 125 -3.87 -0.26 -10.00
C PHE A 125 -5.03 -1.19 -10.31
N LEU A 126 -5.96 -0.75 -11.15
CA LEU A 126 -7.13 -1.52 -11.57
C LEU A 126 -6.92 -2.22 -12.90
N ALA A 127 -5.86 -1.89 -13.63
CA ALA A 127 -5.53 -2.43 -14.95
C ALA A 127 -4.70 -3.71 -14.84
N ALA A 128 -5.18 -4.72 -14.13
CA ALA A 128 -4.53 -6.01 -14.10
C ALA A 128 -4.83 -6.81 -15.39
N PRO A 129 -3.84 -7.46 -16.02
CA PRO A 129 -4.09 -8.34 -17.15
C PRO A 129 -4.98 -9.51 -16.70
N VAL A 130 -6.00 -9.79 -17.49
CA VAL A 130 -6.92 -10.91 -17.22
C VAL A 130 -6.21 -12.22 -17.60
N ASN A 131 -5.88 -13.02 -16.59
CA ASN A 131 -5.44 -14.39 -16.77
C ASN A 131 -6.66 -15.34 -16.59
N PRO A 132 -7.10 -16.06 -17.65
CA PRO A 132 -8.25 -16.94 -17.55
C PRO A 132 -8.12 -18.01 -16.45
N ALA A 133 -6.90 -18.48 -16.15
CA ALA A 133 -6.65 -19.44 -15.10
C ALA A 133 -6.94 -18.88 -13.70
N ILE A 134 -6.86 -17.55 -13.53
CA ILE A 134 -7.15 -16.85 -12.28
C ILE A 134 -8.61 -16.40 -12.22
N ALA A 135 -9.24 -16.12 -13.35
CA ALA A 135 -10.60 -15.58 -13.41
C ALA A 135 -11.63 -16.46 -12.70
N GLN A 136 -11.47 -17.79 -12.78
CA GLN A 136 -12.36 -18.73 -12.08
C GLN A 136 -12.22 -18.60 -10.56
N HIS A 137 -10.99 -18.42 -10.05
CA HIS A 137 -10.76 -18.20 -8.62
C HIS A 137 -11.42 -16.91 -8.11
N VAL A 138 -11.36 -15.84 -8.91
CA VAL A 138 -12.03 -14.58 -8.56
C VAL A 138 -13.56 -14.79 -8.50
N THR A 139 -14.13 -15.49 -9.47
CA THR A 139 -15.57 -15.79 -9.50
C THR A 139 -15.98 -16.60 -8.29
N ASP A 140 -15.22 -17.66 -7.98
CA ASP A 140 -15.53 -18.56 -6.86
C ASP A 140 -15.37 -17.84 -5.51
N ALA A 141 -14.30 -17.06 -5.37
CA ALA A 141 -14.01 -16.32 -4.14
C ALA A 141 -15.06 -15.25 -3.83
N THR A 142 -15.52 -14.53 -4.87
CA THR A 142 -16.42 -13.37 -4.69
C THR A 142 -17.90 -13.72 -4.79
N LYS A 143 -18.25 -15.01 -4.93
CA LYS A 143 -19.62 -15.46 -5.02
C LYS A 143 -20.45 -15.04 -3.81
N GLY A 144 -21.47 -14.23 -4.06
CA GLY A 144 -22.36 -13.71 -3.01
C GLY A 144 -21.81 -12.51 -2.22
N ALA A 145 -20.58 -12.06 -2.50
CA ALA A 145 -20.03 -10.87 -1.86
C ALA A 145 -20.57 -9.59 -2.53
N ILE A 146 -21.18 -8.72 -1.73
CA ILE A 146 -21.79 -7.47 -2.18
C ILE A 146 -20.93 -6.29 -1.65
N GLY A 147 -20.46 -5.44 -2.55
CA GLY A 147 -19.62 -4.30 -2.25
C GLY A 147 -18.12 -4.58 -2.36
N PRO A 148 -17.32 -3.54 -2.49
CA PRO A 148 -15.88 -3.66 -2.73
C PRO A 148 -15.12 -4.27 -1.57
N TYR A 149 -15.43 -3.88 -0.35
CA TYR A 149 -14.79 -4.42 0.86
C TYR A 149 -15.12 -5.90 1.06
N ALA A 150 -16.40 -6.29 0.93
CA ALA A 150 -16.83 -7.68 1.06
C ALA A 150 -16.14 -8.60 0.03
N LYS A 151 -15.95 -8.11 -1.21
CA LYS A 151 -15.19 -8.84 -2.24
C LYS A 151 -13.73 -9.02 -1.87
N ALA A 152 -13.07 -7.96 -1.40
CA ALA A 152 -11.68 -8.02 -0.96
C ALA A 152 -11.50 -9.02 0.20
N GLU A 153 -12.38 -8.98 1.20
CA GLU A 153 -12.36 -9.92 2.33
C GLU A 153 -12.66 -11.36 1.90
N ALA A 154 -13.55 -11.55 0.95
CA ALA A 154 -13.85 -12.87 0.39
C ALA A 154 -12.62 -13.46 -0.34
N ILE A 155 -11.93 -12.66 -1.15
CA ILE A 155 -10.68 -13.06 -1.81
C ILE A 155 -9.61 -13.41 -0.77
N ARG A 156 -9.40 -12.55 0.24
CA ARG A 156 -8.43 -12.80 1.31
C ARG A 156 -8.69 -14.14 2.02
N ARG A 157 -9.94 -14.40 2.36
CA ARG A 157 -10.34 -15.68 3.02
C ARG A 157 -10.16 -16.88 2.08
N TYR A 158 -10.51 -16.71 0.81
CA TYR A 158 -10.35 -17.77 -0.20
C TYR A 158 -8.89 -18.19 -0.34
N ILE A 159 -7.97 -17.21 -0.49
CA ILE A 159 -6.54 -17.47 -0.59
C ILE A 159 -6.01 -18.10 0.71
N GLY A 160 -6.38 -17.55 1.87
CA GLY A 160 -5.95 -18.06 3.17
C GLY A 160 -6.44 -19.48 3.47
N GLY A 161 -7.61 -19.88 2.96
CA GLY A 161 -8.13 -21.25 3.09
C GLY A 161 -7.59 -22.23 2.05
N ARG A 162 -7.06 -21.73 0.92
CA ARG A 162 -6.55 -22.54 -0.18
C ARG A 162 -5.05 -22.76 -0.17
N CYS A 163 -4.30 -21.79 0.31
CA CYS A 163 -2.85 -21.76 0.24
C CYS A 163 -2.22 -21.78 1.62
N THR A 164 -1.02 -22.34 1.71
CA THR A 164 -0.24 -22.44 2.95
C THR A 164 0.93 -21.47 2.91
N TYR A 165 1.10 -20.68 3.97
CA TYR A 165 2.24 -19.78 4.10
C TYR A 165 3.52 -20.58 4.37
N ASN A 166 4.52 -20.42 3.49
CA ASN A 166 5.80 -21.12 3.59
C ASN A 166 6.92 -20.22 3.04
N LEU A 167 7.83 -19.81 3.92
CA LEU A 167 9.02 -19.02 3.54
C LEU A 167 10.02 -19.81 2.67
N GLN A 168 9.93 -21.15 2.69
CA GLN A 168 10.77 -22.05 1.91
C GLN A 168 10.04 -22.59 0.68
N ALA A 169 8.94 -21.99 0.27
CA ALA A 169 8.21 -22.39 -0.92
C ALA A 169 9.13 -22.40 -2.16
N ALA A 170 8.88 -23.38 -3.03
CA ALA A 170 9.63 -23.50 -4.28
C ALA A 170 9.49 -22.23 -5.13
N ARG A 171 10.56 -21.87 -5.82
CA ARG A 171 10.54 -20.73 -6.74
C ARG A 171 9.57 -20.97 -7.88
N VAL A 172 8.91 -19.92 -8.31
CA VAL A 172 8.07 -19.94 -9.52
C VAL A 172 8.94 -20.35 -10.72
N PRO A 173 8.53 -21.34 -11.51
CA PRO A 173 9.27 -21.75 -12.69
C PRO A 173 9.40 -20.58 -13.69
N PRO A 174 10.53 -20.49 -14.43
CA PRO A 174 10.72 -19.45 -15.44
C PRO A 174 9.57 -19.42 -16.45
N GLY A 175 9.07 -18.23 -16.74
CA GLY A 175 8.00 -18.02 -17.72
C GLY A 175 6.57 -18.30 -17.25
N ARG A 176 6.38 -18.79 -16.01
CA ARG A 176 5.04 -18.94 -15.42
C ARG A 176 4.58 -17.63 -14.77
N ASP A 177 3.30 -17.39 -14.83
CA ASP A 177 2.66 -16.34 -14.03
C ASP A 177 2.71 -16.74 -12.55
N PRO A 178 3.30 -15.90 -11.67
CA PRO A 178 3.46 -16.23 -10.25
C PRO A 178 2.15 -16.48 -9.52
N VAL A 179 1.11 -15.73 -9.86
CA VAL A 179 -0.22 -15.86 -9.21
C VAL A 179 -0.90 -17.14 -9.66
N ASP A 180 -0.86 -17.44 -10.97
CA ASP A 180 -1.38 -18.70 -11.50
C ASP A 180 -0.68 -19.92 -10.86
N TYR A 181 0.65 -19.93 -10.86
CA TYR A 181 1.42 -21.00 -10.25
C TYR A 181 1.11 -21.16 -8.75
N PHE A 182 0.98 -20.06 -8.03
CA PHE A 182 0.65 -20.08 -6.60
C PHE A 182 -0.74 -20.63 -6.32
N LEU A 183 -1.76 -20.21 -7.07
CA LEU A 183 -3.13 -20.61 -6.82
C LEU A 183 -3.47 -22.03 -7.34
N ASN A 184 -2.84 -22.44 -8.41
CA ASN A 184 -3.21 -23.70 -9.11
C ASN A 184 -2.23 -24.85 -8.83
N ASP A 185 -0.92 -24.58 -8.74
CA ASP A 185 0.11 -25.63 -8.66
C ASP A 185 0.69 -25.77 -7.26
N SER A 186 1.46 -24.76 -6.79
CA SER A 186 2.23 -24.90 -5.55
C SER A 186 1.37 -24.86 -4.30
N ARG A 187 0.38 -23.98 -4.28
CA ARG A 187 -0.45 -23.65 -3.12
C ARG A 187 0.37 -23.34 -1.86
N GLN A 188 1.63 -23.01 -2.05
CA GLN A 188 2.56 -22.60 -1.00
C GLN A 188 3.31 -21.37 -1.44
N GLY A 189 3.42 -20.39 -0.55
CA GLY A 189 4.09 -19.13 -0.85
C GLY A 189 4.27 -18.26 0.38
N TYR A 190 4.86 -17.11 0.18
CA TYR A 190 5.14 -16.13 1.20
C TYR A 190 4.51 -14.77 0.82
N CYS A 191 4.84 -13.71 1.57
CA CYS A 191 4.18 -12.41 1.47
C CYS A 191 3.98 -11.88 0.04
N ASP A 192 4.97 -12.03 -0.85
CA ASP A 192 4.90 -11.51 -2.21
C ASP A 192 3.81 -12.20 -3.04
N LEU A 193 3.68 -13.53 -2.91
CA LEU A 193 2.66 -14.31 -3.62
C LEU A 193 1.27 -14.04 -3.05
N TYR A 194 1.14 -13.98 -1.73
CA TYR A 194 -0.12 -13.64 -1.08
C TYR A 194 -0.60 -12.22 -1.40
N ALA A 195 0.32 -11.25 -1.43
CA ALA A 195 -0.02 -9.87 -1.75
C ALA A 195 -0.32 -9.64 -3.24
N SER A 196 0.15 -10.53 -4.11
CA SER A 196 -0.06 -10.44 -5.56
C SER A 196 -1.32 -11.16 -6.02
N SER A 197 -1.86 -12.03 -5.21
CA SER A 197 -3.04 -12.85 -5.52
C SER A 197 -4.32 -12.18 -5.08
#